data_976bfb56b70650490c88f1c62135ac30
#
_entry.id   976bfb56b70650490c88f1c62135ac30
#
_cell.length_a   1.000
_cell.length_b   1.000
_cell.length_c   1.000
_cell.angle_alpha   90.00
_cell.angle_beta   90.00
_cell.angle_gamma   90.00
#
_symmetry.space_group_name_H-M   'P 1'
#
loop_
_entity.id
_entity.type
_entity.pdbx_description
1 polymer ?
#
loop_
_entity_poly.entity_id
_entity_poly.type
_entity_poly.pdbx_seq_one_letter_code
_entity_poly.pdbx_strand_id
1 'polypeptide(L)'
;MLNLNSVLPPLRVHSWGGFGSQLNALAFTLDFLTISSGRRVHLVIHTGGVTRRSMEIAELLPSYITWSEVNDFSQKANTRKRKINLRSFASLLSKKLGFVVFPESNSDFTKIKFWTISSRGHYSYINFSKNTVTMIFEIITKSGVESRNYENIVHYRLGDLLSVGKGFVEPYNLLQLTESMGVKKWHVLTDSPDMAQKMFDELSSTILISGILKLPPILLIKTGVQSRIFVGTNSKLSIWICVFRIYLDCGVTFMPKALRVNLVQLFKGQTPKNLDFY
;
A
#
# COMPACT_ATOMS: atom_id res chain seq x y z
N MET A 1 17.50 4.38 35.82
CA MET A 1 17.48 3.19 34.95
C MET A 1 17.94 3.61 33.55
N LEU A 2 19.07 3.07 33.08
CA LEU A 2 19.52 3.29 31.71
C LEU A 2 18.47 2.70 30.76
N ASN A 3 17.93 3.52 29.87
CA ASN A 3 16.96 3.07 28.89
C ASN A 3 17.69 2.21 27.84
N LEU A 4 17.75 0.90 28.06
CA LEU A 4 18.42 -0.09 27.19
C LEU A 4 18.01 0.03 25.73
N ASN A 5 16.81 0.54 25.45
CA ASN A 5 16.31 0.73 24.09
C ASN A 5 17.04 1.85 23.32
N SER A 6 17.65 2.82 24.01
CA SER A 6 18.43 3.88 23.37
C SER A 6 19.84 3.43 22.93
N VAL A 7 20.34 2.35 23.53
CA VAL A 7 21.67 1.76 23.23
C VAL A 7 21.60 0.72 22.10
N LEU A 8 20.43 0.14 21.88
CA LEU A 8 20.25 -0.87 20.82
C LEU A 8 20.35 -0.22 19.42
N PRO A 9 20.88 -0.95 18.43
CA PRO A 9 20.83 -0.51 17.05
C PRO A 9 19.37 -0.33 16.62
N PRO A 10 19.07 0.64 15.74
CA PRO A 10 17.72 0.86 15.25
C PRO A 10 17.19 -0.39 14.56
N LEU A 11 15.89 -0.68 14.75
CA LEU A 11 15.22 -1.71 13.97
C LEU A 11 15.14 -1.24 12.51
N ARG A 12 15.72 -2.00 11.59
CA ARG A 12 15.62 -1.74 10.16
C ARG A 12 14.33 -2.35 9.62
N VAL A 13 13.42 -1.51 9.16
CA VAL A 13 12.17 -1.92 8.52
C VAL A 13 12.31 -1.76 7.01
N HIS A 14 12.28 -2.87 6.28
CA HIS A 14 12.47 -2.88 4.85
C HIS A 14 11.13 -2.81 4.12
N SER A 15 11.04 -1.92 3.13
CA SER A 15 9.89 -1.77 2.24
C SER A 15 10.28 -2.02 0.79
N TRP A 16 9.53 -2.87 0.10
CA TRP A 16 9.64 -3.13 -1.34
C TRP A 16 8.35 -2.75 -2.05
N GLY A 17 8.48 -2.13 -3.21
CA GLY A 17 7.36 -1.78 -4.07
C GLY A 17 7.00 -0.30 -4.05
N GLY A 18 5.86 0.03 -4.66
CA GLY A 18 5.39 1.40 -4.79
C GLY A 18 4.80 1.98 -3.51
N PHE A 19 4.26 3.19 -3.62
CA PHE A 19 3.81 4.02 -2.50
C PHE A 19 2.90 3.29 -1.50
N GLY A 20 1.91 2.50 -1.98
CA GLY A 20 1.05 1.72 -1.07
C GLY A 20 1.81 0.69 -0.21
N SER A 21 2.94 0.14 -0.70
CA SER A 21 3.80 -0.74 0.11
C SER A 21 4.64 0.06 1.09
N GLN A 22 5.07 1.26 0.70
CA GLN A 22 5.80 2.17 1.58
C GLN A 22 4.90 2.65 2.73
N LEU A 23 3.62 2.92 2.46
CA LEU A 23 2.63 3.22 3.50
C LEU A 23 2.42 2.05 4.47
N ASN A 24 2.41 0.80 3.98
CA ASN A 24 2.34 -0.37 4.85
C ASN A 24 3.55 -0.44 5.81
N ALA A 25 4.75 -0.16 5.31
CA ALA A 25 5.96 -0.15 6.13
C ALA A 25 5.96 1.00 7.14
N LEU A 26 5.46 2.18 6.74
CA LEU A 26 5.28 3.31 7.66
C LEU A 26 4.28 2.97 8.76
N ALA A 27 3.12 2.43 8.42
CA ALA A 27 2.10 2.04 9.39
C ALA A 27 2.63 1.00 10.38
N PHE A 28 3.33 -0.03 9.87
CA PHE A 28 4.01 -1.01 10.73
C PHE A 28 5.02 -0.33 11.67
N THR A 29 5.80 0.63 11.17
CA THR A 29 6.79 1.37 11.96
C THR A 29 6.11 2.18 13.07
N LEU A 30 5.05 2.90 12.75
CA LEU A 30 4.33 3.72 13.73
C LEU A 30 3.67 2.87 14.80
N ASP A 31 2.97 1.78 14.45
CA ASP A 31 2.40 0.85 15.42
C ASP A 31 3.50 0.19 16.29
N PHE A 32 4.64 -0.18 15.69
CA PHE A 32 5.77 -0.70 16.47
C PHE A 32 6.31 0.31 17.47
N LEU A 33 6.44 1.58 17.09
CA LEU A 33 6.93 2.63 17.98
C LEU A 33 5.98 2.90 19.16
N THR A 34 4.67 2.67 19.00
CA THR A 34 3.71 2.82 20.10
C THR A 34 3.89 1.76 21.21
N ILE A 35 4.33 0.54 20.83
CA ILE A 35 4.49 -0.57 21.76
C ILE A 35 5.93 -0.75 22.26
N SER A 36 6.92 -0.25 21.50
CA SER A 36 8.35 -0.37 21.82
C SER A 36 8.86 0.92 22.44
N SER A 37 8.73 1.06 23.76
CA SER A 37 9.18 2.26 24.47
C SER A 37 10.65 2.63 24.15
N GLY A 38 10.84 3.67 23.35
CA GLY A 38 12.14 4.32 23.09
C GLY A 38 13.08 3.63 22.08
N ARG A 39 12.65 2.58 21.39
CA ARG A 39 13.48 1.96 20.34
C ARG A 39 13.43 2.77 19.05
N ARG A 40 14.60 3.10 18.49
CA ARG A 40 14.71 3.79 17.20
C ARG A 40 14.36 2.85 16.04
N VAL A 41 13.77 3.40 14.98
CA VAL A 41 13.50 2.70 13.72
C VAL A 41 14.20 3.40 12.56
N HIS A 42 14.69 2.60 11.61
CA HIS A 42 15.26 3.05 10.36
C HIS A 42 14.54 2.38 9.19
N LEU A 43 13.86 3.17 8.36
CA LEU A 43 13.20 2.67 7.14
C LEU A 43 14.24 2.48 6.03
N VAL A 44 14.24 1.28 5.44
CA VAL A 44 15.04 0.96 4.27
C VAL A 44 14.11 0.78 3.09
N ILE A 45 14.11 1.74 2.17
CA ILE A 45 13.21 1.78 1.03
C ILE A 45 13.94 1.23 -0.20
N HIS A 46 13.44 0.09 -0.70
CA HIS A 46 13.98 -0.55 -1.91
C HIS A 46 13.24 -0.01 -3.13
N THR A 47 13.93 0.76 -3.96
CA THR A 47 13.38 1.37 -5.18
C THR A 47 13.63 0.53 -6.43
N GLY A 48 14.50 -0.46 -6.34
CA GLY A 48 14.73 -1.45 -7.40
C GLY A 48 13.62 -2.48 -7.53
N GLY A 49 13.51 -3.16 -8.67
CA GLY A 49 12.53 -4.22 -8.94
C GLY A 49 12.22 -4.35 -10.43
N VAL A 50 11.05 -4.88 -10.77
CA VAL A 50 10.57 -4.98 -12.17
C VAL A 50 10.44 -3.59 -12.80
N THR A 51 10.00 -2.62 -12.01
CA THR A 51 9.95 -1.20 -12.38
C THR A 51 10.62 -0.37 -11.29
N ARG A 52 11.37 0.66 -11.68
CA ARG A 52 11.91 1.61 -10.71
C ARG A 52 10.77 2.32 -9.99
N ARG A 53 10.86 2.41 -8.68
CA ARG A 53 9.87 3.07 -7.82
C ARG A 53 10.42 4.39 -7.30
N SER A 54 9.56 5.38 -7.19
CA SER A 54 9.87 6.64 -6.53
C SER A 54 9.82 6.50 -5.01
N MET A 55 10.54 7.39 -4.33
CA MET A 55 10.58 7.45 -2.86
C MET A 55 9.64 8.54 -2.31
N GLU A 56 8.41 8.52 -2.76
CA GLU A 56 7.41 9.55 -2.43
C GLU A 56 7.13 9.64 -0.92
N ILE A 57 7.34 8.55 -0.19
CA ILE A 57 7.11 8.54 1.25
C ILE A 57 8.14 9.36 2.03
N ALA A 58 9.34 9.59 1.48
CA ALA A 58 10.42 10.26 2.20
C ALA A 58 10.03 11.66 2.69
N GLU A 59 9.26 12.39 1.87
CA GLU A 59 8.75 13.74 2.18
C GLU A 59 7.68 13.74 3.29
N LEU A 60 7.10 12.57 3.56
CA LEU A 60 6.04 12.40 4.55
C LEU A 60 6.55 11.86 5.89
N LEU A 61 7.82 11.43 5.97
CA LEU A 61 8.31 10.78 7.17
C LEU A 61 8.46 11.78 8.32
N PRO A 62 7.93 11.45 9.52
CA PRO A 62 8.22 12.22 10.72
C PRO A 62 9.73 12.28 10.99
N SER A 63 10.23 13.41 11.51
CA SER A 63 11.65 13.66 11.74
C SER A 63 12.36 12.66 12.66
N TYR A 64 11.59 11.95 13.49
CA TYR A 64 12.11 10.91 14.39
C TYR A 64 12.29 9.54 13.69
N ILE A 65 11.85 9.39 12.44
CA ILE A 65 12.06 8.18 11.64
C ILE A 65 13.19 8.46 10.64
N THR A 66 14.31 7.79 10.84
CA THR A 66 15.42 7.86 9.87
C THR A 66 15.14 6.91 8.70
N TRP A 67 15.71 7.21 7.54
CA TRP A 67 15.51 6.37 6.35
C TRP A 67 16.72 6.34 5.43
N SER A 68 16.75 5.34 4.56
CA SER A 68 17.73 5.24 3.47
C SER A 68 17.08 4.59 2.24
N GLU A 69 17.56 4.98 1.07
CA GLU A 69 17.24 4.33 -0.19
C GLU A 69 18.22 3.22 -0.49
N VAL A 70 17.72 2.10 -1.02
CA VAL A 70 18.52 1.03 -1.59
C VAL A 70 18.03 0.79 -3.00
N ASN A 71 18.87 1.13 -3.97
CA ASN A 71 18.63 0.85 -5.38
C ASN A 71 19.29 -0.49 -5.75
N ASP A 72 18.60 -1.57 -5.42
CA ASP A 72 19.05 -2.95 -5.69
C ASP A 72 18.52 -3.49 -7.03
N PHE A 73 18.43 -2.63 -8.04
CA PHE A 73 18.04 -3.00 -9.39
C PHE A 73 19.08 -3.95 -10.01
N SER A 74 18.99 -5.23 -9.67
CA SER A 74 19.77 -6.26 -10.35
C SER A 74 18.91 -6.97 -11.37
N GLN A 75 19.07 -6.66 -12.64
CA GLN A 75 18.55 -7.48 -13.75
C GLN A 75 19.01 -8.96 -13.71
N LYS A 76 19.94 -9.29 -12.81
CA LYS A 76 20.52 -10.63 -12.65
C LYS A 76 19.75 -11.57 -11.73
N ALA A 77 18.59 -11.18 -11.21
CA ALA A 77 17.83 -12.01 -10.27
C ALA A 77 17.26 -13.30 -10.89
N ASN A 78 17.13 -13.38 -12.21
CA ASN A 78 16.42 -14.49 -12.89
C ASN A 78 17.31 -15.64 -13.39
N THR A 79 18.64 -15.59 -13.27
CA THR A 79 19.50 -16.61 -13.89
C THR A 79 20.46 -17.31 -12.94
N ARG A 80 20.48 -17.02 -11.65
CA ARG A 80 21.35 -17.73 -10.72
C ARG A 80 20.69 -18.99 -10.17
N LYS A 81 21.08 -20.16 -10.70
CA LYS A 81 21.01 -21.43 -9.98
C LYS A 81 21.51 -21.19 -8.55
N ARG A 82 20.63 -21.43 -7.57
CA ARG A 82 20.94 -21.28 -6.14
C ARG A 82 22.11 -22.16 -5.77
N LYS A 83 23.33 -21.66 -5.87
CA LYS A 83 24.44 -22.25 -5.11
C LYS A 83 24.16 -21.93 -3.64
N ILE A 84 24.11 -22.98 -2.80
CA ILE A 84 24.03 -22.85 -1.34
C ILE A 84 25.35 -22.20 -0.91
N ASN A 85 25.32 -20.89 -0.72
CA ASN A 85 26.48 -20.13 -0.30
C ASN A 85 26.40 -19.93 1.22
N LEU A 86 27.56 -19.76 1.88
CA LEU A 86 27.66 -19.36 3.29
C LEU A 86 26.69 -18.23 3.67
N ARG A 87 26.40 -17.27 2.76
CA ARG A 87 25.39 -16.23 2.92
C ARG A 87 23.97 -16.76 3.11
N SER A 88 23.62 -17.87 2.46
CA SER A 88 22.29 -18.47 2.61
C SER A 88 22.15 -19.13 3.97
N PHE A 89 23.22 -19.76 4.47
CA PHE A 89 23.25 -20.37 5.80
C PHE A 89 23.20 -19.29 6.90
N ALA A 90 23.99 -18.23 6.79
CA ALA A 90 23.96 -17.11 7.73
C ALA A 90 22.58 -16.42 7.76
N SER A 91 21.93 -16.29 6.60
CA SER A 91 20.55 -15.74 6.51
C SER A 91 19.54 -16.65 7.20
N LEU A 92 19.65 -17.97 7.00
CA LEU A 92 18.77 -18.95 7.64
C LEU A 92 18.95 -18.96 9.17
N LEU A 93 20.20 -18.91 9.63
CA LEU A 93 20.55 -18.84 11.04
C LEU A 93 20.05 -17.55 11.68
N SER A 94 20.23 -16.39 11.01
CA SER A 94 19.72 -15.10 11.46
C SER A 94 18.21 -15.08 11.59
N LYS A 95 17.49 -15.73 10.68
CA LYS A 95 16.03 -15.92 10.76
C LYS A 95 15.65 -16.81 11.95
N LYS A 96 16.32 -17.95 12.10
CA LYS A 96 16.06 -18.91 13.20
C LYS A 96 16.32 -18.32 14.58
N LEU A 97 17.34 -17.49 14.71
CA LEU A 97 17.70 -16.79 15.95
C LEU A 97 16.86 -15.51 16.19
N GLY A 98 16.01 -15.12 15.26
CA GLY A 98 15.15 -13.93 15.40
C GLY A 98 15.85 -12.58 15.19
N PHE A 99 17.08 -12.55 14.66
CA PHE A 99 17.74 -11.31 14.25
C PHE A 99 17.05 -10.65 13.05
N VAL A 100 16.47 -11.47 12.18
CA VAL A 100 15.68 -11.03 11.03
C VAL A 100 14.31 -11.67 11.11
N VAL A 101 13.27 -10.86 11.10
CA VAL A 101 11.87 -11.30 11.10
C VAL A 101 11.20 -10.99 9.77
N PHE A 102 10.21 -11.79 9.41
CA PHE A 102 9.41 -11.62 8.19
C PHE A 102 7.94 -11.54 8.61
N PRO A 103 7.44 -10.36 8.99
CA PRO A 103 6.03 -10.19 9.28
C PRO A 103 5.26 -10.34 7.97
N GLU A 104 4.48 -11.39 7.87
CA GLU A 104 3.58 -11.62 6.74
C GLU A 104 2.19 -11.06 7.09
N SER A 105 1.17 -11.70 7.17
CA SER A 105 -0.19 -11.16 7.19
C SER A 105 -0.72 -10.67 8.53
N ASN A 106 -0.07 -10.86 9.63
CA ASN A 106 -0.51 -10.31 10.93
C ASN A 106 0.69 -9.69 11.63
N SER A 107 0.47 -8.49 12.13
CA SER A 107 1.43 -7.73 12.92
C SER A 107 1.74 -8.45 14.22
N ASP A 108 2.35 -9.60 14.10
CA ASP A 108 2.83 -10.29 15.25
C ASP A 108 4.11 -9.61 15.70
N PHE A 109 3.95 -8.41 16.28
CA PHE A 109 5.03 -7.68 16.92
C PHE A 109 5.71 -8.52 17.98
N THR A 110 5.06 -9.60 18.48
CA THR A 110 5.64 -10.54 19.45
C THR A 110 6.84 -11.28 18.88
N LYS A 111 6.94 -11.40 17.55
CA LYS A 111 8.14 -11.95 16.88
C LYS A 111 9.34 -11.01 16.92
N ILE A 112 9.12 -9.72 17.17
CA ILE A 112 10.20 -8.74 17.25
C ILE A 112 10.75 -8.75 18.67
N LYS A 113 11.92 -9.37 18.82
CA LYS A 113 12.64 -9.40 20.10
C LYS A 113 13.54 -8.17 20.23
N PHE A 114 14.05 -7.88 21.42
CA PHE A 114 14.95 -6.75 21.65
C PHE A 114 16.23 -6.84 20.79
N TRP A 115 16.68 -8.06 20.47
CA TRP A 115 17.84 -8.29 19.58
C TRP A 115 17.51 -8.33 18.09
N THR A 116 16.24 -8.24 17.69
CA THR A 116 15.88 -8.20 16.27
C THR A 116 16.42 -6.93 15.63
N ILE A 117 17.22 -7.05 14.60
CA ILE A 117 17.86 -5.91 13.90
C ILE A 117 17.17 -5.56 12.58
N SER A 118 16.40 -6.48 12.01
CA SER A 118 15.79 -6.27 10.69
C SER A 118 14.42 -6.92 10.61
N SER A 119 13.46 -6.17 10.09
CA SER A 119 12.12 -6.62 9.72
C SER A 119 11.98 -6.51 8.21
N ARG A 120 11.64 -7.62 7.55
CA ARG A 120 11.57 -7.73 6.09
C ARG A 120 10.24 -8.36 5.70
N GLY A 121 9.31 -7.59 5.15
CA GLY A 121 8.01 -8.09 4.75
C GLY A 121 7.33 -7.15 3.79
N HIS A 122 6.21 -7.60 3.25
CA HIS A 122 5.33 -6.74 2.45
C HIS A 122 4.35 -5.96 3.30
N TYR A 123 4.19 -6.32 4.58
CA TYR A 123 3.27 -5.72 5.56
C TYR A 123 1.84 -5.58 5.00
N SER A 124 1.48 -6.45 4.05
CA SER A 124 0.16 -6.43 3.42
C SER A 124 -0.87 -7.03 4.37
N TYR A 125 -2.07 -6.45 4.39
CA TYR A 125 -3.20 -6.93 5.19
C TYR A 125 -2.94 -7.01 6.70
N ILE A 126 -2.01 -6.21 7.19
CA ILE A 126 -1.81 -6.01 8.62
C ILE A 126 -2.94 -5.12 9.15
N ASN A 127 -3.54 -5.52 10.26
CA ASN A 127 -4.54 -4.72 10.94
C ASN A 127 -3.84 -3.60 11.72
N PHE A 128 -3.74 -2.43 11.11
CA PHE A 128 -3.18 -1.25 11.74
C PHE A 128 -4.15 -0.62 12.73
N SER A 129 -3.64 0.03 13.77
CA SER A 129 -4.48 0.77 14.71
C SER A 129 -5.17 1.95 14.02
N LYS A 130 -6.38 2.30 14.50
CA LYS A 130 -7.09 3.47 13.98
C LYS A 130 -6.22 4.74 14.13
N ASN A 131 -5.52 4.87 15.24
CA ASN A 131 -4.64 6.03 15.49
C ASN A 131 -3.54 6.13 14.44
N THR A 132 -2.89 5.02 14.10
CA THR A 132 -1.85 4.99 13.06
C THR A 132 -2.41 5.36 11.70
N VAL A 133 -3.57 4.84 11.32
CA VAL A 133 -4.24 5.19 10.05
C VAL A 133 -4.57 6.69 10.01
N THR A 134 -5.16 7.23 11.08
CA THR A 134 -5.47 8.66 11.19
C THR A 134 -4.20 9.51 11.10
N MET A 135 -3.15 9.15 11.84
CA MET A 135 -1.86 9.86 11.80
C MET A 135 -1.25 9.89 10.39
N ILE A 136 -1.27 8.77 9.67
CA ILE A 136 -0.76 8.72 8.30
C ILE A 136 -1.61 9.62 7.38
N PHE A 137 -2.92 9.61 7.54
CA PHE A 137 -3.79 10.49 6.75
C PHE A 137 -3.54 11.96 7.04
N GLU A 138 -3.35 12.34 8.30
CA GLU A 138 -2.97 13.71 8.68
C GLU A 138 -1.63 14.13 8.05
N ILE A 139 -0.63 13.26 8.05
CA ILE A 139 0.66 13.50 7.40
C ILE A 139 0.45 13.75 5.90
N ILE A 140 -0.37 12.92 5.24
CA ILE A 140 -0.70 13.06 3.82
C ILE A 140 -1.44 14.39 3.57
N THR A 141 -2.38 14.77 4.43
CA THR A 141 -3.15 16.01 4.25
C THR A 141 -2.31 17.26 4.41
N LYS A 142 -1.32 17.24 5.31
CA LYS A 142 -0.37 18.33 5.55
C LYS A 142 0.65 18.55 4.42
N SER A 143 0.70 17.66 3.43
CA SER A 143 1.67 17.73 2.32
C SER A 143 1.52 18.94 1.38
N GLY A 144 0.57 19.85 1.61
CA GLY A 144 0.33 21.03 0.77
C GLY A 144 -0.26 20.76 -0.63
N VAL A 145 -0.37 19.48 -1.02
CA VAL A 145 -0.95 19.08 -2.30
C VAL A 145 -2.47 19.25 -2.24
N GLU A 146 -3.04 20.12 -3.08
CA GLU A 146 -4.49 20.30 -3.17
C GLU A 146 -5.15 19.10 -3.84
N SER A 147 -6.25 18.59 -3.24
CA SER A 147 -7.04 17.52 -3.84
C SER A 147 -7.87 18.05 -5.02
N ARG A 148 -8.20 17.14 -5.95
CA ARG A 148 -9.17 17.43 -7.01
C ARG A 148 -10.55 16.96 -6.58
N ASN A 149 -11.54 17.79 -6.81
CA ASN A 149 -12.92 17.44 -6.46
C ASN A 149 -13.59 16.65 -7.58
N TYR A 150 -13.47 15.33 -7.53
CA TYR A 150 -14.18 14.41 -8.40
C TYR A 150 -15.20 13.63 -7.58
N GLU A 151 -16.46 13.69 -8.00
CA GLU A 151 -17.55 13.07 -7.26
C GLU A 151 -17.49 11.54 -7.27
N ASN A 152 -17.24 10.97 -8.44
CA ASN A 152 -17.22 9.51 -8.64
C ASN A 152 -15.92 9.11 -9.31
N ILE A 153 -15.20 8.20 -8.67
CA ILE A 153 -13.84 7.80 -9.07
C ILE A 153 -13.75 6.29 -9.22
N VAL A 154 -13.12 5.86 -10.31
CA VAL A 154 -12.56 4.52 -10.46
C VAL A 154 -11.03 4.64 -10.38
N HIS A 155 -10.39 3.99 -9.42
CA HIS A 155 -8.94 3.82 -9.43
C HIS A 155 -8.58 2.52 -10.13
N TYR A 156 -8.15 2.65 -11.38
CA TYR A 156 -7.85 1.53 -12.26
C TYR A 156 -6.36 1.27 -12.39
N ARG A 157 -5.85 0.33 -11.60
CA ARG A 157 -4.44 -0.07 -11.63
C ARG A 157 -4.21 -1.04 -12.78
N LEU A 158 -3.32 -0.68 -13.70
CA LEU A 158 -2.91 -1.48 -14.85
C LEU A 158 -1.42 -1.81 -14.78
N GLY A 159 -0.58 -0.84 -15.00
CA GLY A 159 0.88 -0.86 -14.93
C GLY A 159 1.53 -2.23 -15.03
N ASP A 160 2.23 -2.60 -13.97
CA ASP A 160 2.92 -3.89 -13.84
C ASP A 160 1.98 -5.11 -13.74
N LEU A 161 0.69 -4.92 -13.40
CA LEU A 161 -0.27 -6.02 -13.31
C LEU A 161 -0.54 -6.66 -14.69
N LEU A 162 -0.58 -5.85 -15.74
CA LEU A 162 -0.72 -6.35 -17.11
C LEU A 162 0.50 -7.18 -17.54
N SER A 163 1.71 -6.72 -17.23
CA SER A 163 2.93 -7.43 -17.58
C SER A 163 3.09 -8.75 -16.82
N VAL A 164 2.53 -8.84 -15.61
CA VAL A 164 2.54 -10.07 -14.79
C VAL A 164 1.37 -10.99 -15.14
N GLY A 165 0.35 -10.50 -15.86
CA GLY A 165 -0.83 -11.27 -16.25
C GLY A 165 -1.72 -11.72 -15.08
N LYS A 166 -1.62 -11.03 -13.94
CA LYS A 166 -2.36 -11.39 -12.71
C LYS A 166 -2.89 -10.16 -11.99
N GLY A 167 -4.11 -10.27 -11.50
CA GLY A 167 -4.66 -9.35 -10.51
C GLY A 167 -5.22 -8.04 -11.04
N PHE A 168 -5.28 -7.81 -12.35
CA PHE A 168 -6.04 -6.69 -12.87
C PHE A 168 -7.55 -7.03 -12.91
N VAL A 169 -8.36 -6.01 -12.86
CA VAL A 169 -9.83 -6.14 -12.97
C VAL A 169 -10.21 -5.89 -14.42
N GLU A 170 -11.02 -6.76 -14.97
CA GLU A 170 -11.53 -6.59 -16.34
C GLU A 170 -12.35 -5.30 -16.45
N PRO A 171 -12.14 -4.47 -17.50
CA PRO A 171 -12.87 -3.23 -17.69
C PRO A 171 -14.37 -3.42 -17.72
N TYR A 172 -14.84 -4.53 -18.28
CA TYR A 172 -16.24 -4.90 -18.35
C TYR A 172 -16.90 -4.97 -16.95
N ASN A 173 -16.21 -5.55 -15.96
CA ASN A 173 -16.73 -5.64 -14.59
C ASN A 173 -16.87 -4.25 -13.96
N LEU A 174 -15.94 -3.33 -14.25
CA LEU A 174 -16.03 -1.96 -13.79
C LEU A 174 -17.22 -1.22 -14.42
N LEU A 175 -17.43 -1.40 -15.72
CA LEU A 175 -18.54 -0.79 -16.43
C LEU A 175 -19.87 -1.32 -15.90
N GLN A 176 -20.05 -2.62 -15.78
CA GLN A 176 -21.27 -3.20 -15.20
C GLN A 176 -21.58 -2.65 -13.81
N LEU A 177 -20.56 -2.56 -12.95
CA LEU A 177 -20.73 -1.98 -11.62
C LEU A 177 -21.18 -0.52 -11.70
N THR A 178 -20.51 0.30 -12.50
CA THR A 178 -20.82 1.73 -12.61
C THR A 178 -22.18 1.99 -13.24
N GLU A 179 -22.62 1.16 -14.19
CA GLU A 179 -23.97 1.16 -14.76
C GLU A 179 -25.03 0.82 -13.72
N SER A 180 -24.80 -0.21 -12.91
CA SER A 180 -25.75 -0.64 -11.88
C SER A 180 -26.00 0.43 -10.82
N MET A 181 -25.05 1.35 -10.62
CA MET A 181 -25.20 2.49 -9.69
C MET A 181 -26.02 3.65 -10.26
N GLY A 182 -26.38 3.63 -11.54
CA GLY A 182 -27.12 4.71 -12.20
C GLY A 182 -26.34 6.04 -12.28
N VAL A 183 -25.03 6.02 -12.05
CA VAL A 183 -24.16 7.21 -12.08
C VAL A 183 -23.61 7.40 -13.48
N LYS A 184 -23.91 8.54 -14.09
CA LYS A 184 -23.57 8.79 -15.50
C LYS A 184 -22.14 9.29 -15.70
N LYS A 185 -21.52 9.90 -14.70
CA LYS A 185 -20.24 10.61 -14.87
C LYS A 185 -19.16 10.07 -13.95
N TRP A 186 -18.08 9.56 -14.53
CA TRP A 186 -16.97 8.96 -13.81
C TRP A 186 -15.61 9.55 -14.23
N HIS A 187 -14.67 9.59 -13.27
CA HIS A 187 -13.26 9.84 -13.54
C HIS A 187 -12.46 8.56 -13.29
N VAL A 188 -11.65 8.16 -14.25
CA VAL A 188 -10.75 7.01 -14.13
C VAL A 188 -9.36 7.53 -13.76
N LEU A 189 -8.87 7.13 -12.60
CA LEU A 189 -7.52 7.43 -12.14
C LEU A 189 -6.66 6.19 -12.31
N THR A 190 -5.61 6.29 -13.11
CA THR A 190 -4.78 5.14 -13.48
C THR A 190 -3.31 5.50 -13.58
N ASP A 191 -2.45 4.50 -13.48
CA ASP A 191 -1.01 4.63 -13.75
C ASP A 191 -0.65 4.51 -15.24
N SER A 192 -1.61 4.10 -16.08
CA SER A 192 -1.43 3.86 -17.53
C SER A 192 -2.63 4.41 -18.35
N PRO A 193 -2.74 5.75 -18.50
CA PRO A 193 -3.89 6.38 -19.14
C PRO A 193 -4.18 5.88 -20.55
N ASP A 194 -3.15 5.80 -21.42
CA ASP A 194 -3.31 5.40 -22.81
C ASP A 194 -3.84 3.96 -22.94
N MET A 195 -3.38 3.07 -22.05
CA MET A 195 -3.84 1.69 -22.03
C MET A 195 -5.27 1.61 -21.52
N ALA A 196 -5.60 2.35 -20.46
CA ALA A 196 -6.96 2.42 -19.94
C ALA A 196 -7.93 2.95 -21.00
N GLN A 197 -7.54 4.02 -21.72
CA GLN A 197 -8.35 4.58 -22.80
C GLN A 197 -8.67 3.51 -23.85
N LYS A 198 -7.66 2.81 -24.38
CA LYS A 198 -7.87 1.73 -25.36
C LYS A 198 -8.83 0.67 -24.85
N MET A 199 -8.65 0.21 -23.61
CA MET A 199 -9.49 -0.83 -23.04
C MET A 199 -10.95 -0.40 -22.84
N PHE A 200 -11.20 0.87 -22.53
CA PHE A 200 -12.56 1.40 -22.40
C PHE A 200 -13.18 1.74 -23.74
N ASP A 201 -12.40 2.19 -24.74
CA ASP A 201 -12.90 2.49 -26.09
C ASP A 201 -13.37 1.23 -26.84
N GLU A 202 -12.81 0.06 -26.51
CA GLU A 202 -13.23 -1.22 -27.06
C GLU A 202 -14.61 -1.69 -26.50
N LEU A 203 -15.10 -1.04 -25.45
CA LEU A 203 -16.36 -1.40 -24.80
C LEU A 203 -17.44 -0.36 -25.14
N SER A 204 -18.46 -0.77 -25.85
CA SER A 204 -19.66 0.05 -26.06
C SER A 204 -20.35 0.27 -24.70
N SER A 205 -20.31 1.49 -24.18
CA SER A 205 -20.85 1.82 -22.87
C SER A 205 -21.71 3.08 -22.93
N THR A 206 -22.78 3.09 -22.14
CA THR A 206 -23.62 4.28 -21.90
C THR A 206 -23.03 5.21 -20.86
N ILE A 207 -21.90 4.83 -20.27
CA ILE A 207 -21.22 5.58 -19.20
C ILE A 207 -20.32 6.64 -19.79
N LEU A 208 -20.47 7.84 -19.29
CA LEU A 208 -19.58 8.96 -19.62
C LEU A 208 -18.33 8.91 -18.76
N ILE A 209 -17.22 8.45 -19.33
CA ILE A 209 -15.89 8.64 -18.73
C ILE A 209 -15.48 10.09 -19.00
N SER A 210 -15.52 10.92 -17.95
CA SER A 210 -15.23 12.36 -18.04
C SER A 210 -13.76 12.69 -18.15
N GLY A 211 -12.90 11.71 -17.86
CA GLY A 211 -11.45 11.82 -18.02
C GLY A 211 -10.74 10.61 -17.46
N ILE A 212 -9.63 10.26 -18.14
CA ILE A 212 -8.70 9.23 -17.70
C ILE A 212 -7.39 9.93 -17.36
N LEU A 213 -6.98 9.87 -16.09
CA LEU A 213 -5.93 10.71 -15.57
C LEU A 213 -4.91 9.89 -14.78
N LYS A 214 -3.66 10.34 -14.87
CA LYS A 214 -2.58 9.88 -13.99
C LYS A 214 -2.34 10.94 -12.91
N LEU A 215 -2.46 10.56 -11.65
CA LEU A 215 -2.18 11.43 -10.53
C LEU A 215 -0.98 10.92 -9.73
N PRO A 216 -0.17 11.82 -9.16
CA PRO A 216 0.80 11.44 -8.13
C PRO A 216 0.09 10.72 -6.97
N PRO A 217 0.72 9.73 -6.31
CA PRO A 217 0.07 8.90 -5.31
C PRO A 217 -0.56 9.66 -4.14
N ILE A 218 0.08 10.72 -3.65
CA ILE A 218 -0.46 11.56 -2.58
C ILE A 218 -1.76 12.24 -3.04
N LEU A 219 -1.75 12.83 -4.23
CA LEU A 219 -2.92 13.48 -4.81
C LEU A 219 -4.03 12.47 -5.09
N LEU A 220 -3.68 11.27 -5.58
CA LEU A 220 -4.63 10.19 -5.80
C LEU A 220 -5.33 9.77 -4.51
N ILE A 221 -4.59 9.62 -3.40
CA ILE A 221 -5.19 9.30 -2.09
C ILE A 221 -6.15 10.42 -1.66
N LYS A 222 -5.70 11.66 -1.64
CA LYS A 222 -6.53 12.80 -1.20
C LYS A 222 -7.81 12.90 -2.03
N THR A 223 -7.69 12.81 -3.35
CA THR A 223 -8.81 12.83 -4.29
C THR A 223 -9.75 11.65 -4.09
N GLY A 224 -9.20 10.43 -3.96
CA GLY A 224 -9.99 9.21 -3.74
C GLY A 224 -10.73 9.19 -2.41
N VAL A 225 -10.12 9.74 -1.35
CA VAL A 225 -10.78 9.82 -0.03
C VAL A 225 -11.95 10.80 -0.04
N GLN A 226 -11.83 11.92 -0.74
CA GLN A 226 -12.86 12.97 -0.78
C GLN A 226 -14.02 12.68 -1.74
N SER A 227 -13.89 11.71 -2.65
CA SER A 227 -14.94 11.38 -3.60
C SER A 227 -16.21 10.86 -2.88
N ARG A 228 -17.39 11.08 -3.45
CA ARG A 228 -18.65 10.51 -2.97
C ARG A 228 -18.68 9.00 -3.15
N ILE A 229 -18.29 8.54 -4.35
CA ILE A 229 -18.18 7.12 -4.68
C ILE A 229 -16.75 6.81 -5.11
N PHE A 230 -16.17 5.78 -4.53
CA PHE A 230 -14.86 5.27 -4.89
C PHE A 230 -14.93 3.79 -5.27
N VAL A 231 -14.49 3.47 -6.46
CA VAL A 231 -14.31 2.09 -6.95
C VAL A 231 -12.82 1.81 -7.03
N GLY A 232 -12.34 0.94 -6.16
CA GLY A 232 -10.94 0.52 -6.16
C GLY A 232 -10.73 -0.74 -6.97
N THR A 233 -9.49 -0.99 -7.38
CA THR A 233 -9.06 -2.24 -8.02
C THR A 233 -8.04 -2.97 -7.15
N ASN A 234 -7.50 -4.10 -7.63
CA ASN A 234 -6.55 -4.92 -6.88
C ASN A 234 -5.17 -4.24 -6.75
N SER A 235 -5.09 -3.24 -5.90
CA SER A 235 -3.87 -2.46 -5.67
C SER A 235 -3.76 -2.06 -4.20
N LYS A 236 -2.54 -2.09 -3.66
CA LYS A 236 -2.27 -1.62 -2.29
C LYS A 236 -2.69 -0.16 -2.08
N LEU A 237 -2.62 0.65 -3.12
CA LEU A 237 -3.05 2.04 -3.05
C LEU A 237 -4.58 2.16 -2.96
N SER A 238 -5.34 1.36 -3.74
CA SER A 238 -6.80 1.25 -3.58
C SER A 238 -7.18 0.79 -2.17
N ILE A 239 -6.43 -0.17 -1.62
CA ILE A 239 -6.65 -0.65 -0.24
C ILE A 239 -6.44 0.48 0.76
N TRP A 240 -5.39 1.28 0.62
CA TRP A 240 -5.17 2.43 1.50
C TRP A 240 -6.26 3.48 1.41
N ILE A 241 -6.70 3.82 0.20
CA ILE A 241 -7.84 4.74 0.01
C ILE A 241 -9.09 4.17 0.68
N CYS A 242 -9.39 2.89 0.47
CA CYS A 242 -10.49 2.19 1.14
C CYS A 242 -10.38 2.29 2.68
N VAL A 243 -9.20 1.99 3.23
CA VAL A 243 -8.95 2.05 4.69
C VAL A 243 -9.18 3.46 5.23
N PHE A 244 -8.65 4.49 4.59
CA PHE A 244 -8.87 5.88 5.01
C PHE A 244 -10.36 6.24 4.94
N ARG A 245 -11.05 5.90 3.86
CA ARG A 245 -12.48 6.18 3.69
C ARG A 245 -13.33 5.55 4.77
N ILE A 246 -13.03 4.30 5.14
CA ILE A 246 -13.75 3.58 6.20
C ILE A 246 -13.51 4.22 7.57
N TYR A 247 -12.24 4.51 7.92
CA TYR A 247 -11.93 5.11 9.23
C TYR A 247 -12.40 6.55 9.38
N LEU A 248 -12.53 7.28 8.26
CA LEU A 248 -13.01 8.67 8.23
C LEU A 248 -14.51 8.78 7.93
N ASP A 249 -15.20 7.65 7.75
CA ASP A 249 -16.63 7.56 7.38
C ASP A 249 -16.98 8.37 6.11
N CYS A 250 -16.13 8.26 5.09
CA CYS A 250 -16.28 8.98 3.82
C CYS A 250 -17.03 8.15 2.79
N GLY A 251 -18.17 8.65 2.27
CA GLY A 251 -18.89 8.12 1.11
C GLY A 251 -18.99 6.60 0.99
N VAL A 252 -19.28 6.11 -0.20
CA VAL A 252 -19.40 4.66 -0.50
C VAL A 252 -18.15 4.16 -1.22
N THR A 253 -17.70 2.97 -0.86
CA THR A 253 -16.48 2.35 -1.38
C THR A 253 -16.81 0.96 -1.94
N PHE A 254 -16.36 0.69 -3.15
CA PHE A 254 -16.48 -0.62 -3.79
C PHE A 254 -15.09 -1.20 -4.04
N MET A 255 -14.90 -2.47 -3.66
CA MET A 255 -13.65 -3.18 -3.85
C MET A 255 -13.89 -4.55 -4.50
N PRO A 256 -12.90 -5.10 -5.24
CA PRO A 256 -13.06 -6.42 -5.85
C PRO A 256 -13.36 -7.52 -4.84
N LYS A 257 -14.29 -8.44 -5.18
CA LYS A 257 -14.62 -9.63 -4.36
C LYS A 257 -13.39 -10.44 -3.97
N ALA A 258 -12.39 -10.50 -4.86
CA ALA A 258 -11.13 -11.18 -4.59
C ALA A 258 -10.37 -10.63 -3.35
N LEU A 259 -10.62 -9.37 -2.98
CA LEU A 259 -10.02 -8.74 -1.79
C LEU A 259 -10.88 -8.86 -0.53
N ARG A 260 -12.09 -9.40 -0.62
CA ARG A 260 -13.06 -9.41 0.49
C ARG A 260 -12.48 -9.99 1.77
N VAL A 261 -11.91 -11.19 1.71
CA VAL A 261 -11.35 -11.87 2.90
C VAL A 261 -10.28 -11.01 3.57
N ASN A 262 -9.36 -10.46 2.79
CA ASN A 262 -8.26 -9.65 3.30
C ASN A 262 -8.75 -8.32 3.89
N LEU A 263 -9.69 -7.65 3.23
CA LEU A 263 -10.24 -6.37 3.71
C LEU A 263 -11.09 -6.56 4.97
N VAL A 264 -11.94 -7.60 5.02
CA VAL A 264 -12.71 -7.91 6.22
C VAL A 264 -11.78 -8.22 7.41
N GLN A 265 -10.66 -8.90 7.16
CA GLN A 265 -9.64 -9.13 8.18
C GLN A 265 -9.01 -7.82 8.69
N LEU A 266 -8.75 -6.84 7.81
CA LEU A 266 -8.26 -5.50 8.21
C LEU A 266 -9.25 -4.78 9.14
N PHE A 267 -10.54 -5.04 9.00
CA PHE A 267 -11.60 -4.45 9.82
C PHE A 267 -12.09 -5.40 10.93
N LYS A 268 -11.19 -6.24 11.48
CA LYS A 268 -11.45 -7.14 12.62
C LYS A 268 -12.58 -8.12 12.40
N GLY A 269 -12.76 -8.61 11.19
CA GLY A 269 -13.78 -9.60 10.83
C GLY A 269 -15.15 -9.02 10.51
N GLN A 270 -15.31 -7.71 10.51
CA GLN A 270 -16.57 -7.03 10.17
C GLN A 270 -16.49 -6.37 8.78
N THR A 271 -17.58 -6.39 8.04
CA THR A 271 -17.71 -5.58 6.82
C THR A 271 -18.27 -4.21 7.21
N PRO A 272 -17.51 -3.11 7.01
CA PRO A 272 -18.02 -1.77 7.27
C PRO A 272 -19.24 -1.43 6.43
N LYS A 273 -20.18 -0.64 6.97
CA LYS A 273 -21.46 -0.27 6.31
C LYS A 273 -21.30 0.45 4.97
N ASN A 274 -20.19 1.15 4.78
CA ASN A 274 -19.88 1.93 3.58
C ASN A 274 -18.87 1.23 2.66
N LEU A 275 -18.65 -0.08 2.83
CA LEU A 275 -17.82 -0.93 1.99
C LEU A 275 -18.64 -2.04 1.37
N ASP A 276 -18.61 -2.14 0.04
CA ASP A 276 -19.22 -3.23 -0.72
C ASP A 276 -18.23 -3.88 -1.69
N PHE A 277 -18.60 -5.03 -2.26
CA PHE A 277 -17.71 -5.84 -3.08
C PHE A 277 -18.39 -6.24 -4.41
N TYR A 278 -17.70 -6.02 -5.51
CA TYR A 278 -18.13 -6.33 -6.87
C TYR A 278 -17.34 -7.47 -7.51
#